data_0af4b5a98868ecf707516c999b62868c
#
_entry.id   0af4b5a98868ecf707516c999b62868c
#
_cell.length_a   1.000
_cell.length_b   1.000
_cell.length_c   1.000
_cell.angle_alpha   90.00
_cell.angle_beta   90.00
_cell.angle_gamma   90.00
#
_symmetry.space_group_name_H-M   'P 1'
#
loop_
_entity.id
_entity.type
_entity.pdbx_description
1 polymer ?
#
loop_
_entity_poly.entity_id
_entity_poly.type
_entity_poly.pdbx_seq_one_letter_code
_entity_poly.pdbx_strand_id
1 'polypeptide(L)'
;QFLHDGQGTDFEVRKKDSIFVLVEVTLPDTGGDTIAMHTDSLCFRLQSGALQYVTLMAGGQNALHWRGVRVFDQDTILQSRRPVIVYDSLYVSSGTTLTIEAGTQLYFHQHASMCVDGTLLVNGTLEEPVVFRGDRTGNLFDYLPYDNTPQQWGGVYLNGSGHKLTYLDLHSSTFGIKAEDTDMELANCVIHNTGGNALWAKNCRVKAYNTQISNAFGNLYQMIGGEAEMTFCTLAQFYNFDANRGWALRLSDYDLEYGDTMFYDISRAYFTNCIITGYGDDVISGSFIKESKFQDSVQYHFQRCFLNTVYSEADSVRF
;
A
#
# COMPACT_ATOMS: atom_id res chain seq x y z
N GLN A 1 -40.55 -0.16 -2.03
CA GLN A 1 -41.18 -0.73 -3.25
C GLN A 1 -40.06 -0.93 -4.28
N PHE A 2 -39.95 -2.13 -4.81
CA PHE A 2 -39.01 -2.41 -5.91
C PHE A 2 -39.72 -2.07 -7.23
N LEU A 3 -39.05 -1.25 -8.07
CA LEU A 3 -39.58 -0.91 -9.39
C LEU A 3 -38.87 -1.82 -10.42
N HIS A 4 -39.57 -2.84 -10.92
CA HIS A 4 -38.99 -3.77 -11.90
C HIS A 4 -38.95 -3.21 -13.32
N ASP A 5 -39.76 -2.22 -13.62
CA ASP A 5 -39.84 -1.55 -14.93
C ASP A 5 -39.18 -0.17 -14.95
N GLY A 6 -38.54 0.19 -13.84
CA GLY A 6 -37.86 1.49 -13.70
C GLY A 6 -38.83 2.69 -13.60
N GLN A 7 -40.13 2.46 -13.44
CA GLN A 7 -41.13 3.51 -13.31
C GLN A 7 -41.96 3.31 -12.03
N GLY A 8 -42.25 4.41 -11.38
CA GLY A 8 -43.14 4.45 -10.22
C GLY A 8 -43.93 5.73 -10.21
N THR A 9 -45.19 5.66 -9.74
CA THR A 9 -46.10 6.79 -9.71
C THR A 9 -46.65 7.00 -8.30
N ASP A 10 -47.08 8.23 -8.06
CA ASP A 10 -47.86 8.62 -6.88
C ASP A 10 -47.13 8.48 -5.55
N PHE A 11 -45.84 8.83 -5.54
CA PHE A 11 -45.06 8.95 -4.29
C PHE A 11 -45.38 10.30 -3.62
N GLU A 12 -46.06 10.25 -2.47
CA GLU A 12 -46.31 11.44 -1.68
C GLU A 12 -45.05 11.83 -0.87
N VAL A 13 -44.53 13.05 -1.09
CA VAL A 13 -43.51 13.65 -0.23
C VAL A 13 -44.17 14.80 0.53
N ARG A 14 -44.31 14.67 1.85
CA ARG A 14 -44.97 15.66 2.69
C ARG A 14 -44.06 16.91 2.89
N LYS A 15 -44.68 17.99 3.33
CA LYS A 15 -43.94 19.24 3.67
C LYS A 15 -42.84 18.96 4.70
N LYS A 16 -41.61 19.34 4.38
CA LYS A 16 -40.39 19.13 5.18
C LYS A 16 -40.00 17.65 5.32
N ASP A 17 -40.42 16.80 4.41
CA ASP A 17 -40.07 15.39 4.37
C ASP A 17 -39.21 15.06 3.15
N SER A 18 -38.60 13.87 3.14
CA SER A 18 -37.76 13.36 2.05
C SER A 18 -38.00 11.89 1.84
N ILE A 19 -37.73 11.43 0.62
CA ILE A 19 -37.72 10.00 0.28
C ILE A 19 -36.32 9.60 -0.18
N PHE A 20 -35.97 8.36 0.07
CA PHE A 20 -34.71 7.76 -0.43
C PHE A 20 -35.04 6.91 -1.65
N VAL A 21 -34.21 7.04 -2.68
CA VAL A 21 -34.22 6.19 -3.86
C VAL A 21 -32.91 5.46 -3.92
N LEU A 22 -32.92 4.14 -3.82
CA LEU A 22 -31.77 3.28 -3.99
C LEU A 22 -31.74 2.81 -5.44
N VAL A 23 -30.59 2.98 -6.09
CA VAL A 23 -30.38 2.55 -7.47
C VAL A 23 -29.32 1.46 -7.46
N GLU A 24 -29.68 0.30 -8.02
CA GLU A 24 -28.74 -0.79 -8.26
C GLU A 24 -28.42 -0.84 -9.76
N VAL A 25 -27.14 -0.95 -10.08
CA VAL A 25 -26.66 -1.02 -11.45
C VAL A 25 -25.86 -2.30 -11.62
N THR A 26 -26.24 -3.11 -12.61
CA THR A 26 -25.46 -4.27 -13.06
C THR A 26 -24.94 -3.97 -14.45
N LEU A 27 -23.63 -3.87 -14.59
CA LEU A 27 -22.98 -3.63 -15.88
C LEU A 27 -22.74 -4.98 -16.58
N PRO A 28 -23.03 -5.07 -17.88
CA PRO A 28 -22.72 -6.28 -18.67
C PRO A 28 -21.21 -6.41 -18.88
N ASP A 29 -20.75 -7.62 -19.20
CA ASP A 29 -19.37 -7.82 -19.71
C ASP A 29 -19.18 -6.98 -20.97
N THR A 30 -18.23 -6.08 -20.92
CA THR A 30 -17.93 -5.15 -22.04
C THR A 30 -17.19 -5.82 -23.19
N GLY A 31 -16.72 -7.08 -23.01
CA GLY A 31 -15.91 -7.81 -23.96
C GLY A 31 -14.49 -7.26 -24.16
N GLY A 32 -14.15 -6.16 -23.50
CA GLY A 32 -12.85 -5.48 -23.58
C GLY A 32 -12.11 -5.45 -22.25
N ASP A 33 -10.86 -5.00 -22.27
CA ASP A 33 -9.99 -4.89 -21.09
C ASP A 33 -9.93 -3.45 -20.54
N THR A 34 -10.67 -2.52 -21.17
CA THR A 34 -10.73 -1.11 -20.78
C THR A 34 -11.95 -0.81 -19.92
N ILE A 35 -11.88 0.25 -19.13
CA ILE A 35 -13.02 0.75 -18.36
C ILE A 35 -14.08 1.27 -19.35
N ALA A 36 -15.30 0.72 -19.25
CA ALA A 36 -16.46 1.23 -19.96
C ALA A 36 -17.29 2.11 -19.01
N MET A 37 -17.56 3.34 -19.44
CA MET A 37 -18.42 4.27 -18.70
C MET A 37 -19.84 4.22 -19.27
N HIS A 38 -20.81 3.99 -18.41
CA HIS A 38 -22.24 4.01 -18.71
C HIS A 38 -22.87 5.20 -18.02
N THR A 39 -23.69 5.92 -18.75
CA THR A 39 -24.41 7.09 -18.21
C THR A 39 -25.89 6.92 -18.49
N ASP A 40 -26.68 7.17 -17.45
CA ASP A 40 -28.14 7.18 -17.52
C ASP A 40 -28.68 8.32 -16.65
N SER A 41 -30.00 8.50 -16.59
CA SER A 41 -30.60 9.54 -15.77
C SER A 41 -31.90 9.07 -15.09
N LEU A 42 -32.03 9.41 -13.81
CA LEU A 42 -33.26 9.27 -13.07
C LEU A 42 -34.08 10.54 -13.22
N CYS A 43 -35.29 10.43 -13.77
CA CYS A 43 -36.20 11.54 -13.98
C CYS A 43 -37.30 11.55 -12.94
N PHE A 44 -37.46 12.67 -12.24
CA PHE A 44 -38.59 12.92 -11.32
C PHE A 44 -39.55 13.91 -11.96
N ARG A 45 -40.80 13.49 -12.14
CA ARG A 45 -41.89 14.35 -12.58
C ARG A 45 -42.72 14.81 -11.37
N LEU A 46 -42.71 16.09 -11.10
CA LEU A 46 -43.50 16.68 -10.04
C LEU A 46 -44.96 16.80 -10.44
N GLN A 47 -45.87 16.91 -9.47
CA GLN A 47 -47.29 17.14 -9.71
C GLN A 47 -47.57 18.41 -10.53
N SER A 48 -46.70 19.41 -10.43
CA SER A 48 -46.71 20.64 -11.25
C SER A 48 -46.38 20.40 -12.72
N GLY A 49 -45.97 19.18 -13.10
CA GLY A 49 -45.47 18.88 -14.44
C GLY A 49 -43.96 19.21 -14.64
N ALA A 50 -43.31 19.80 -13.66
CA ALA A 50 -41.85 20.06 -13.74
C ALA A 50 -41.05 18.75 -13.69
N LEU A 51 -39.98 18.68 -14.48
CA LEU A 51 -39.05 17.54 -14.53
C LEU A 51 -37.75 17.89 -13.84
N GLN A 52 -37.23 16.99 -13.02
CA GLN A 52 -35.92 17.06 -12.41
C GLN A 52 -35.16 15.79 -12.77
N TYR A 53 -33.86 15.95 -13.07
CA TYR A 53 -33.00 14.84 -13.48
C TYR A 53 -31.84 14.70 -12.53
N VAL A 54 -31.52 13.47 -12.18
CA VAL A 54 -30.27 13.08 -11.51
C VAL A 54 -29.50 12.20 -12.47
N THR A 55 -28.32 12.66 -12.89
CA THR A 55 -27.44 11.88 -13.76
C THR A 55 -26.82 10.75 -12.97
N LEU A 56 -26.93 9.53 -13.49
CA LEU A 56 -26.31 8.33 -12.98
C LEU A 56 -25.09 7.99 -13.85
N MET A 57 -23.98 7.73 -13.23
CA MET A 57 -22.76 7.30 -13.92
C MET A 57 -22.21 6.04 -13.26
N ALA A 58 -21.88 5.03 -14.05
CA ALA A 58 -21.27 3.79 -13.59
C ALA A 58 -20.10 3.40 -14.49
N GLY A 59 -18.96 3.16 -13.90
CA GLY A 59 -17.78 2.60 -14.57
C GLY A 59 -17.67 1.11 -14.30
N GLY A 60 -17.45 0.32 -15.33
CA GLY A 60 -17.18 -1.11 -15.22
C GLY A 60 -15.90 -1.50 -15.96
N GLN A 61 -15.16 -2.43 -15.39
CA GLN A 61 -13.99 -3.03 -15.98
C GLN A 61 -14.05 -4.54 -15.78
N ASN A 62 -13.73 -5.28 -16.84
CA ASN A 62 -13.61 -6.73 -16.72
C ASN A 62 -12.40 -7.09 -15.87
N ALA A 63 -12.56 -8.02 -14.94
CA ALA A 63 -11.53 -8.49 -14.05
C ALA A 63 -11.51 -10.01 -13.95
N LEU A 64 -10.38 -10.56 -13.55
CA LEU A 64 -10.28 -11.96 -13.15
C LEU A 64 -10.56 -12.06 -11.66
N HIS A 65 -11.45 -12.97 -11.26
CA HIS A 65 -11.84 -13.11 -9.87
C HIS A 65 -11.21 -14.38 -9.26
N TRP A 66 -10.30 -14.19 -8.31
CA TRP A 66 -9.69 -15.28 -7.55
C TRP A 66 -10.35 -15.39 -6.17
N ARG A 67 -11.19 -16.40 -6.03
CA ARG A 67 -11.88 -16.71 -4.77
C ARG A 67 -11.21 -17.91 -4.10
N GLY A 68 -11.12 -17.88 -2.78
CA GLY A 68 -10.36 -18.84 -1.98
C GLY A 68 -8.87 -18.52 -1.97
N VAL A 69 -8.16 -19.05 -0.98
CA VAL A 69 -6.71 -18.90 -0.86
C VAL A 69 -6.04 -19.53 -2.08
N ARG A 70 -5.22 -18.76 -2.76
CA ARG A 70 -4.46 -19.26 -3.91
C ARG A 70 -3.03 -19.53 -3.52
N VAL A 71 -2.61 -20.77 -3.67
CA VAL A 71 -1.27 -21.22 -3.35
C VAL A 71 -0.48 -21.43 -4.65
N PHE A 72 0.70 -20.81 -4.72
CA PHE A 72 1.70 -21.04 -5.74
C PHE A 72 2.75 -22.00 -5.15
N ASP A 73 2.70 -23.26 -5.53
CA ASP A 73 3.59 -24.34 -5.12
C ASP A 73 4.57 -24.79 -6.22
N GLN A 74 4.57 -24.07 -7.34
CA GLN A 74 5.47 -24.22 -8.48
C GLN A 74 5.83 -22.83 -9.01
N ASP A 75 7.01 -22.71 -9.61
CA ASP A 75 7.44 -21.48 -10.26
C ASP A 75 6.39 -21.01 -11.26
N THR A 76 5.90 -19.80 -11.04
CA THR A 76 4.77 -19.28 -11.78
C THR A 76 5.09 -17.87 -12.29
N ILE A 77 4.77 -17.63 -13.55
CA ILE A 77 4.79 -16.28 -14.15
C ILE A 77 3.34 -15.80 -14.25
N LEU A 78 3.07 -14.69 -13.61
CA LEU A 78 1.78 -14.01 -13.64
C LEU A 78 1.88 -12.77 -14.54
N GLN A 79 1.13 -12.78 -15.63
CA GLN A 79 0.94 -11.64 -16.50
C GLN A 79 -0.54 -11.52 -16.84
N SER A 80 -1.12 -10.35 -16.61
CA SER A 80 -2.53 -10.11 -16.92
C SER A 80 -2.77 -8.66 -17.29
N ARG A 81 -3.46 -8.45 -18.41
CA ARG A 81 -3.95 -7.13 -18.81
C ARG A 81 -5.21 -6.71 -18.06
N ARG A 82 -5.97 -7.71 -17.58
CA ARG A 82 -7.16 -7.46 -16.75
C ARG A 82 -6.74 -7.43 -15.29
N PRO A 83 -7.30 -6.55 -14.48
CA PRO A 83 -7.10 -6.60 -13.04
C PRO A 83 -7.48 -7.98 -12.49
N VAL A 84 -6.70 -8.46 -11.53
CA VAL A 84 -6.99 -9.69 -10.79
C VAL A 84 -7.52 -9.29 -9.43
N ILE A 85 -8.78 -9.58 -9.14
CA ILE A 85 -9.37 -9.34 -7.82
C ILE A 85 -9.13 -10.55 -6.95
N VAL A 86 -8.39 -10.35 -5.88
CA VAL A 86 -8.00 -11.36 -4.91
C VAL A 86 -8.92 -11.23 -3.69
N TYR A 87 -9.87 -12.17 -3.52
CA TYR A 87 -10.84 -12.12 -2.43
C TYR A 87 -10.30 -12.64 -1.10
N ASP A 88 -9.37 -13.57 -1.18
CA ASP A 88 -8.68 -14.16 -0.02
C ASP A 88 -7.18 -13.88 -0.13
N SER A 89 -6.31 -14.70 0.45
CA SER A 89 -4.87 -14.44 0.39
C SER A 89 -4.18 -15.20 -0.74
N LEU A 90 -3.08 -14.62 -1.24
CA LEU A 90 -2.12 -15.31 -2.10
C LEU A 90 -0.98 -15.85 -1.23
N TYR A 91 -0.55 -17.07 -1.52
CA TYR A 91 0.52 -17.73 -0.80
C TYR A 91 1.56 -18.26 -1.78
N VAL A 92 2.84 -17.92 -1.58
CA VAL A 92 3.96 -18.46 -2.36
C VAL A 92 4.75 -19.39 -1.47
N SER A 93 4.74 -20.69 -1.80
CA SER A 93 5.39 -21.73 -1.00
C SER A 93 6.91 -21.59 -0.99
N SER A 94 7.53 -22.05 0.09
CA SER A 94 9.00 -22.10 0.20
C SER A 94 9.63 -22.85 -0.98
N GLY A 95 10.72 -22.31 -1.50
CA GLY A 95 11.42 -22.86 -2.67
C GLY A 95 10.75 -22.60 -4.01
N THR A 96 9.65 -21.84 -4.04
CA THR A 96 8.91 -21.47 -5.25
C THR A 96 9.13 -20.00 -5.59
N THR A 97 9.17 -19.68 -6.87
CA THR A 97 9.26 -18.30 -7.37
C THR A 97 7.95 -17.88 -8.03
N LEU A 98 7.36 -16.78 -7.53
CA LEU A 98 6.31 -16.07 -8.22
C LEU A 98 6.91 -14.85 -8.92
N THR A 99 6.82 -14.83 -10.26
CA THR A 99 7.21 -13.69 -11.07
C THR A 99 5.97 -12.95 -11.55
N ILE A 100 5.89 -11.65 -11.30
CA ILE A 100 4.77 -10.80 -11.72
C ILE A 100 5.29 -9.81 -12.77
N GLU A 101 4.75 -9.91 -13.97
CA GLU A 101 5.20 -9.15 -15.11
C GLU A 101 4.51 -7.79 -15.24
N ALA A 102 5.14 -6.91 -16.02
CA ALA A 102 4.73 -5.53 -16.25
C ALA A 102 3.23 -5.38 -16.61
N GLY A 103 2.60 -4.33 -16.09
CA GLY A 103 1.19 -4.02 -16.32
C GLY A 103 0.20 -4.87 -15.52
N THR A 104 0.67 -5.87 -14.77
CA THR A 104 -0.19 -6.70 -13.94
C THR A 104 -0.73 -5.89 -12.74
N GLN A 105 -2.05 -5.95 -12.54
CA GLN A 105 -2.74 -5.25 -11.45
C GLN A 105 -3.41 -6.26 -10.54
N LEU A 106 -3.01 -6.29 -9.26
CA LEU A 106 -3.61 -7.12 -8.22
C LEU A 106 -4.43 -6.23 -7.29
N TYR A 107 -5.74 -6.45 -7.27
CA TYR A 107 -6.69 -5.75 -6.43
C TYR A 107 -7.12 -6.67 -5.29
N PHE A 108 -6.75 -6.34 -4.10
CA PHE A 108 -7.00 -7.17 -2.93
C PHE A 108 -8.27 -6.73 -2.22
N HIS A 109 -9.15 -7.69 -1.95
CA HIS A 109 -10.32 -7.47 -1.12
C HIS A 109 -9.93 -7.26 0.35
N GLN A 110 -10.84 -6.72 1.13
CA GLN A 110 -10.63 -6.50 2.56
C GLN A 110 -10.12 -7.78 3.25
N HIS A 111 -9.04 -7.65 4.04
CA HIS A 111 -8.33 -8.73 4.74
C HIS A 111 -7.49 -9.68 3.87
N ALA A 112 -7.58 -9.61 2.55
CA ALA A 112 -6.68 -10.36 1.69
C ALA A 112 -5.23 -9.85 1.83
N SER A 113 -4.27 -10.75 1.75
CA SER A 113 -2.84 -10.47 1.88
C SER A 113 -2.03 -11.29 0.87
N MET A 114 -0.79 -10.89 0.64
CA MET A 114 0.19 -11.70 -0.07
C MET A 114 1.24 -12.20 0.91
N CYS A 115 1.35 -13.52 1.09
CA CYS A 115 2.33 -14.15 1.96
C CYS A 115 3.33 -14.94 1.11
N VAL A 116 4.62 -14.66 1.28
CA VAL A 116 5.68 -15.21 0.44
C VAL A 116 6.74 -15.87 1.31
N ASP A 117 6.72 -17.20 1.38
CA ASP A 117 7.77 -18.01 1.98
C ASP A 117 8.82 -18.46 0.95
N GLY A 118 8.53 -18.29 -0.33
CA GLY A 118 9.42 -18.49 -1.47
C GLY A 118 10.10 -17.21 -1.93
N THR A 119 10.13 -16.96 -3.23
CA THR A 119 10.72 -15.77 -3.84
C THR A 119 9.65 -14.97 -4.60
N LEU A 120 9.64 -13.66 -4.44
CA LEU A 120 8.80 -12.74 -5.21
C LEU A 120 9.66 -11.91 -6.15
N LEU A 121 9.39 -12.01 -7.45
CA LEU A 121 9.97 -11.16 -8.48
C LEU A 121 8.87 -10.30 -9.09
N VAL A 122 9.04 -8.99 -9.10
CA VAL A 122 8.13 -8.03 -9.73
C VAL A 122 8.90 -7.27 -10.79
N ASN A 123 8.47 -7.42 -12.04
CA ASN A 123 9.14 -6.90 -13.23
C ASN A 123 8.29 -5.81 -13.91
N GLY A 124 7.89 -4.78 -13.18
CA GLY A 124 7.25 -3.61 -13.76
C GLY A 124 8.19 -2.79 -14.63
N THR A 125 7.63 -1.85 -15.38
CA THR A 125 8.36 -0.81 -16.13
C THR A 125 7.78 0.58 -15.81
N LEU A 126 8.45 1.62 -16.26
CA LEU A 126 7.95 2.99 -16.08
C LEU A 126 6.58 3.20 -16.75
N GLU A 127 6.40 2.63 -17.93
CA GLU A 127 5.18 2.72 -18.71
C GLU A 127 4.08 1.78 -18.23
N GLU A 128 4.47 0.62 -17.72
CA GLU A 128 3.57 -0.44 -17.27
C GLU A 128 3.99 -0.95 -15.87
N PRO A 129 3.79 -0.15 -14.82
CA PRO A 129 4.09 -0.59 -13.46
C PRO A 129 3.21 -1.77 -13.05
N VAL A 130 3.69 -2.56 -12.10
CA VAL A 130 2.86 -3.53 -11.40
C VAL A 130 2.17 -2.83 -10.24
N VAL A 131 0.86 -3.05 -10.08
CA VAL A 131 0.06 -2.36 -9.05
C VAL A 131 -0.52 -3.36 -8.05
N PHE A 132 -0.29 -3.10 -6.75
CA PHE A 132 -0.93 -3.80 -5.64
C PHE A 132 -1.75 -2.81 -4.84
N ARG A 133 -3.07 -2.98 -4.81
CA ARG A 133 -4.00 -2.03 -4.18
C ARG A 133 -5.24 -2.71 -3.63
N GLY A 134 -6.07 -1.96 -2.91
CA GLY A 134 -7.42 -2.41 -2.57
C GLY A 134 -8.34 -2.50 -3.79
N ASP A 135 -9.38 -3.32 -3.72
CA ASP A 135 -10.32 -3.57 -4.81
C ASP A 135 -11.38 -2.47 -5.00
N ARG A 136 -11.42 -1.49 -4.12
CA ARG A 136 -12.32 -0.33 -4.25
C ARG A 136 -11.70 0.71 -5.18
N THR A 137 -12.39 0.99 -6.29
CA THR A 137 -11.89 1.87 -7.36
C THR A 137 -12.61 3.23 -7.44
N GLY A 138 -13.55 3.50 -6.55
CA GLY A 138 -14.26 4.77 -6.54
C GLY A 138 -13.66 5.78 -5.56
N ASN A 139 -14.50 6.74 -5.14
CA ASN A 139 -14.17 7.71 -4.13
C ASN A 139 -14.93 7.41 -2.83
N LEU A 140 -14.29 7.59 -1.68
CA LEU A 140 -14.96 7.59 -0.37
C LEU A 140 -15.78 8.87 -0.19
N PHE A 141 -15.22 10.00 -0.62
CA PHE A 141 -15.86 11.31 -0.75
C PHE A 141 -15.45 11.92 -2.08
N ASP A 142 -16.15 12.95 -2.57
CA ASP A 142 -15.86 13.61 -3.85
C ASP A 142 -14.39 14.02 -4.02
N TYR A 143 -13.74 14.36 -2.90
CA TYR A 143 -12.33 14.80 -2.85
C TYR A 143 -11.35 13.70 -2.42
N LEU A 144 -11.80 12.50 -2.03
CA LEU A 144 -10.95 11.46 -1.47
C LEU A 144 -11.16 10.11 -2.19
N PRO A 145 -10.30 9.78 -3.14
CA PRO A 145 -10.29 8.46 -3.77
C PRO A 145 -9.94 7.36 -2.76
N TYR A 146 -10.49 6.15 -2.97
CA TYR A 146 -10.08 4.98 -2.20
C TYR A 146 -8.58 4.68 -2.33
N ASP A 147 -7.93 5.02 -3.43
CA ASP A 147 -6.48 4.89 -3.62
C ASP A 147 -5.65 5.62 -2.58
N ASN A 148 -6.18 6.70 -2.05
CA ASN A 148 -5.53 7.47 -0.99
C ASN A 148 -5.97 7.05 0.41
N THR A 149 -6.88 6.08 0.54
CA THR A 149 -7.43 5.62 1.81
C THR A 149 -6.67 4.36 2.27
N PRO A 150 -6.04 4.35 3.44
CA PRO A 150 -5.31 3.19 3.94
C PRO A 150 -6.24 2.08 4.42
N GLN A 151 -5.67 0.93 4.81
CA GLN A 151 -6.35 -0.21 5.47
C GLN A 151 -7.43 -0.91 4.62
N GLN A 152 -7.31 -0.90 3.30
CA GLN A 152 -8.27 -1.61 2.44
C GLN A 152 -7.96 -3.10 2.30
N TRP A 153 -6.70 -3.51 2.48
CA TRP A 153 -6.23 -4.89 2.41
C TRP A 153 -5.04 -5.11 3.34
N GLY A 154 -4.60 -6.37 3.51
CA GLY A 154 -3.62 -6.71 4.54
C GLY A 154 -2.22 -6.18 4.28
N GLY A 155 -1.67 -6.41 3.08
CA GLY A 155 -0.29 -6.06 2.72
C GLY A 155 0.51 -7.26 2.22
N VAL A 156 1.82 -7.07 2.08
CA VAL A 156 2.78 -8.09 1.59
C VAL A 156 3.69 -8.54 2.74
N TYR A 157 3.78 -9.83 2.94
CA TYR A 157 4.62 -10.47 3.96
C TYR A 157 5.70 -11.29 3.27
N LEU A 158 6.98 -10.99 3.52
CA LEU A 158 8.13 -11.63 2.89
C LEU A 158 8.96 -12.36 3.95
N ASN A 159 9.06 -13.68 3.85
CA ASN A 159 9.84 -14.54 4.73
C ASN A 159 10.94 -15.32 3.99
N GLY A 160 10.82 -15.50 2.68
CA GLY A 160 11.78 -16.24 1.85
C GLY A 160 13.08 -15.49 1.61
N SER A 161 13.60 -15.52 0.40
CA SER A 161 14.83 -14.80 0.04
C SER A 161 14.87 -14.41 -1.44
N GLY A 162 15.78 -13.50 -1.79
CA GLY A 162 16.03 -13.12 -3.17
C GLY A 162 14.92 -12.30 -3.81
N HIS A 163 14.13 -11.57 -3.01
CA HIS A 163 13.04 -10.77 -3.52
C HIS A 163 13.56 -9.57 -4.33
N LYS A 164 13.00 -9.37 -5.52
CA LYS A 164 13.31 -8.20 -6.38
C LYS A 164 12.03 -7.58 -6.87
N LEU A 165 11.82 -6.33 -6.47
CA LEU A 165 10.63 -5.56 -6.80
C LEU A 165 11.04 -4.34 -7.62
N THR A 166 10.61 -4.31 -8.88
CA THR A 166 10.98 -3.23 -9.81
C THR A 166 9.70 -2.60 -10.36
N TYR A 167 9.59 -1.27 -10.27
CA TYR A 167 8.41 -0.50 -10.67
C TYR A 167 7.11 -1.10 -10.08
N LEU A 168 7.13 -1.36 -8.79
CA LEU A 168 5.94 -1.72 -8.02
C LEU A 168 5.30 -0.46 -7.44
N ASP A 169 4.01 -0.27 -7.68
CA ASP A 169 3.15 0.66 -6.95
C ASP A 169 2.29 -0.14 -5.95
N LEU A 170 2.58 0.04 -4.65
CA LEU A 170 1.88 -0.64 -3.56
C LEU A 170 1.22 0.39 -2.67
N HIS A 171 -0.11 0.34 -2.55
CA HIS A 171 -0.81 1.31 -1.74
C HIS A 171 -2.10 0.81 -1.08
N SER A 172 -2.62 1.65 -0.19
CA SER A 172 -3.92 1.49 0.48
C SER A 172 -4.02 0.24 1.37
N SER A 173 -2.89 -0.34 1.76
CA SER A 173 -2.82 -1.54 2.60
C SER A 173 -2.85 -1.22 4.11
N THR A 174 -3.06 -2.25 4.93
CA THR A 174 -2.85 -2.17 6.37
C THR A 174 -1.35 -2.07 6.68
N PHE A 175 -0.53 -2.96 6.12
CA PHE A 175 0.93 -2.85 6.10
C PHE A 175 1.39 -2.82 4.64
N GLY A 176 2.43 -2.06 4.34
CA GLY A 176 3.00 -2.10 3.01
C GLY A 176 3.74 -3.42 2.78
N ILE A 177 5.03 -3.46 3.06
CA ILE A 177 5.85 -4.67 3.06
C ILE A 177 6.32 -4.94 4.49
N LYS A 178 6.03 -6.14 4.99
CA LYS A 178 6.57 -6.67 6.23
C LYS A 178 7.50 -7.82 5.91
N ALA A 179 8.79 -7.68 6.25
CA ALA A 179 9.83 -8.63 5.94
C ALA A 179 10.59 -9.06 7.19
N GLU A 180 10.90 -10.34 7.29
CA GLU A 180 11.60 -10.91 8.44
C GLU A 180 12.62 -11.96 7.96
N ASP A 181 13.85 -11.88 8.48
CA ASP A 181 14.97 -12.80 8.19
C ASP A 181 15.21 -13.02 6.67
N THR A 182 15.12 -11.95 5.87
CA THR A 182 15.15 -12.06 4.41
C THR A 182 15.99 -10.96 3.75
N ASP A 183 16.19 -11.09 2.45
CA ASP A 183 16.80 -10.07 1.61
C ASP A 183 15.85 -9.59 0.51
N MET A 184 15.88 -8.28 0.24
CA MET A 184 15.07 -7.67 -0.82
C MET A 184 15.78 -6.54 -1.53
N GLU A 185 15.50 -6.42 -2.82
CA GLU A 185 15.89 -5.28 -3.67
C GLU A 185 14.64 -4.55 -4.15
N LEU A 186 14.58 -3.23 -3.93
CA LEU A 186 13.51 -2.36 -4.40
C LEU A 186 14.11 -1.38 -5.41
N ALA A 187 13.55 -1.31 -6.61
CA ALA A 187 14.02 -0.37 -7.62
C ALA A 187 12.84 0.34 -8.29
N ASN A 188 12.86 1.68 -8.27
CA ASN A 188 11.81 2.51 -8.86
C ASN A 188 10.40 2.20 -8.32
N CYS A 189 10.30 1.82 -7.06
CA CYS A 189 9.03 1.47 -6.42
C CYS A 189 8.38 2.68 -5.76
N VAL A 190 7.06 2.62 -5.61
CA VAL A 190 6.25 3.57 -4.83
C VAL A 190 5.44 2.78 -3.80
N ILE A 191 5.64 3.07 -2.51
CA ILE A 191 4.89 2.45 -1.42
C ILE A 191 4.22 3.57 -0.64
N HIS A 192 2.89 3.58 -0.57
CA HIS A 192 2.21 4.72 0.05
C HIS A 192 0.83 4.40 0.65
N ASN A 193 0.33 5.33 1.47
CA ASN A 193 -1.00 5.30 2.07
C ASN A 193 -1.28 4.00 2.83
N THR A 194 -0.44 3.65 3.79
CA THR A 194 -0.58 2.45 4.61
C THR A 194 -1.14 2.76 5.99
N GLY A 195 -1.93 1.86 6.56
CA GLY A 195 -2.51 1.99 7.89
C GLY A 195 -1.58 1.60 9.03
N GLY A 196 -0.46 0.98 8.75
CA GLY A 196 0.63 0.65 9.65
C GLY A 196 1.95 1.10 9.05
N ASN A 197 3.03 0.35 9.24
CA ASN A 197 4.32 0.64 8.64
C ASN A 197 4.28 0.39 7.12
N ALA A 198 4.89 1.30 6.34
CA ALA A 198 4.97 1.11 4.89
C ALA A 198 6.05 0.08 4.52
N LEU A 199 7.22 0.14 5.15
CA LEU A 199 8.26 -0.88 5.07
C LEU A 199 8.71 -1.21 6.49
N TRP A 200 8.50 -2.46 6.91
CA TRP A 200 9.00 -2.99 8.17
C TRP A 200 9.94 -4.15 7.86
N ALA A 201 11.17 -4.05 8.30
CA ALA A 201 12.20 -5.03 8.04
C ALA A 201 12.93 -5.40 9.35
N LYS A 202 12.84 -6.69 9.75
CA LYS A 202 13.52 -7.23 10.91
C LYS A 202 14.57 -8.24 10.47
N ASN A 203 15.81 -7.99 10.86
CA ASN A 203 16.97 -8.83 10.50
C ASN A 203 17.08 -9.07 8.99
N CYS A 204 16.83 -8.04 8.20
CA CYS A 204 16.80 -8.12 6.74
C CYS A 204 18.00 -7.42 6.09
N ARG A 205 18.30 -7.82 4.85
CA ARG A 205 19.14 -7.03 3.97
C ARG A 205 18.26 -6.32 2.94
N VAL A 206 18.16 -5.00 3.05
CA VAL A 206 17.33 -4.16 2.17
C VAL A 206 18.23 -3.31 1.29
N LYS A 207 18.08 -3.44 -0.04
CA LYS A 207 18.65 -2.52 -1.01
C LYS A 207 17.54 -1.78 -1.71
N ALA A 208 17.57 -0.44 -1.68
CA ALA A 208 16.58 0.36 -2.36
C ALA A 208 17.23 1.43 -3.25
N TYR A 209 16.74 1.55 -4.45
CA TYR A 209 17.19 2.54 -5.43
C TYR A 209 15.98 3.27 -6.02
N ASN A 210 16.06 4.61 -6.07
CA ASN A 210 15.02 5.46 -6.65
C ASN A 210 13.59 5.08 -6.22
N THR A 211 13.43 4.81 -4.92
CA THR A 211 12.16 4.33 -4.35
C THR A 211 11.55 5.40 -3.46
N GLN A 212 10.25 5.64 -3.63
CA GLN A 212 9.47 6.53 -2.79
C GLN A 212 8.67 5.71 -1.77
N ILE A 213 8.75 6.12 -0.50
CA ILE A 213 7.91 5.58 0.58
C ILE A 213 7.24 6.78 1.26
N SER A 214 5.90 6.80 1.32
CA SER A 214 5.20 7.99 1.81
C SER A 214 3.87 7.67 2.50
N ASN A 215 3.43 8.58 3.37
CA ASN A 215 2.07 8.61 3.93
C ASN A 215 1.66 7.31 4.63
N ALA A 216 2.36 6.90 5.67
CA ALA A 216 1.97 5.79 6.54
C ALA A 216 1.46 6.29 7.89
N PHE A 217 0.45 5.63 8.47
CA PHE A 217 0.09 5.88 9.87
C PHE A 217 1.21 5.42 10.81
N GLY A 218 1.83 4.27 10.55
CA GLY A 218 3.05 3.81 11.22
C GLY A 218 4.30 4.51 10.66
N ASN A 219 5.46 3.86 10.79
CA ASN A 219 6.71 4.36 10.24
C ASN A 219 6.76 4.13 8.73
N LEU A 220 7.40 5.04 7.99
CA LEU A 220 7.63 4.79 6.57
C LEU A 220 8.65 3.66 6.38
N TYR A 221 9.80 3.76 7.03
CA TYR A 221 10.73 2.66 7.12
C TYR A 221 11.10 2.40 8.58
N GLN A 222 10.76 1.20 9.04
CA GLN A 222 11.23 0.67 10.32
C GLN A 222 12.21 -0.46 10.08
N MET A 223 13.44 -0.26 10.50
CA MET A 223 14.52 -1.24 10.47
C MET A 223 14.80 -1.73 11.88
N ILE A 224 14.77 -3.04 12.08
CA ILE A 224 15.13 -3.71 13.33
C ILE A 224 16.28 -4.66 13.02
N GLY A 225 17.50 -4.23 13.30
CA GLY A 225 18.70 -4.96 12.92
C GLY A 225 18.89 -5.10 11.40
N GLY A 226 19.90 -5.85 10.99
CA GLY A 226 20.19 -6.18 9.60
C GLY A 226 21.00 -5.12 8.84
N GLU A 227 20.78 -5.03 7.54
CA GLU A 227 21.49 -4.11 6.63
C GLU A 227 20.50 -3.33 5.77
N ALA A 228 20.77 -2.05 5.57
CA ALA A 228 20.05 -1.20 4.62
C ALA A 228 21.02 -0.36 3.77
N GLU A 229 20.82 -0.37 2.46
CA GLU A 229 21.45 0.53 1.51
C GLU A 229 20.35 1.20 0.68
N MET A 230 20.16 2.51 0.89
CA MET A 230 19.15 3.28 0.15
C MET A 230 19.85 4.39 -0.66
N THR A 231 19.59 4.45 -1.96
CA THR A 231 20.18 5.44 -2.85
C THR A 231 19.11 6.12 -3.70
N PHE A 232 19.11 7.46 -3.73
CA PHE A 232 18.11 8.28 -4.43
C PHE A 232 16.66 8.04 -3.96
N CYS A 233 16.48 7.63 -2.71
CA CYS A 233 15.17 7.33 -2.17
C CYS A 233 14.53 8.55 -1.48
N THR A 234 13.20 8.55 -1.44
CA THR A 234 12.41 9.58 -0.76
C THR A 234 11.55 8.92 0.31
N LEU A 235 11.73 9.31 1.57
CA LEU A 235 10.88 8.96 2.70
C LEU A 235 10.11 10.23 3.11
N ALA A 236 8.80 10.31 2.78
CA ALA A 236 8.01 11.54 2.92
C ALA A 236 6.78 11.30 3.82
N GLN A 237 6.89 11.62 5.13
CA GLN A 237 5.86 11.36 6.14
C GLN A 237 4.86 12.51 6.22
N PHE A 238 3.91 12.52 5.30
CA PHE A 238 2.83 13.50 5.24
C PHE A 238 1.44 12.88 5.45
N TYR A 239 1.36 11.78 6.22
CA TYR A 239 0.08 11.15 6.54
C TYR A 239 -0.83 12.14 7.25
N ASN A 240 -2.03 12.37 6.71
CA ASN A 240 -2.93 13.45 7.12
C ASN A 240 -4.24 12.97 7.77
N PHE A 241 -4.45 11.66 7.91
CA PHE A 241 -5.66 11.13 8.54
C PHE A 241 -5.57 11.11 10.07
N ASP A 242 -4.35 11.18 10.63
CA ASP A 242 -4.11 11.23 12.07
C ASP A 242 -2.86 12.06 12.39
N ALA A 243 -2.88 12.76 13.52
CA ALA A 243 -1.73 13.51 14.01
C ALA A 243 -0.66 12.61 14.65
N ASN A 244 -1.05 11.43 15.16
CA ASN A 244 -0.16 10.46 15.82
C ASN A 244 0.54 9.52 14.82
N ARG A 245 0.96 10.05 13.68
CA ARG A 245 1.72 9.29 12.68
C ARG A 245 3.10 8.88 13.19
N GLY A 246 3.64 7.79 12.64
CA GLY A 246 5.00 7.32 12.94
C GLY A 246 6.10 8.17 12.29
N TRP A 247 7.32 7.68 12.38
CA TRP A 247 8.53 8.32 11.89
C TRP A 247 8.71 8.05 10.37
N ALA A 248 9.43 8.94 9.68
CA ALA A 248 9.85 8.65 8.32
C ALA A 248 10.93 7.54 8.31
N LEU A 249 11.84 7.58 9.26
CA LEU A 249 12.86 6.54 9.45
C LEU A 249 12.95 6.19 10.94
N ARG A 250 12.84 4.91 11.25
CA ARG A 250 13.09 4.39 12.59
C ARG A 250 14.10 3.25 12.53
N LEU A 251 15.21 3.41 13.27
CA LEU A 251 16.24 2.39 13.42
C LEU A 251 16.18 1.84 14.85
N SER A 252 16.23 0.51 15.00
CA SER A 252 16.21 -0.16 16.30
C SER A 252 17.13 -1.37 16.29
N ASP A 253 17.88 -1.60 17.39
CA ASP A 253 18.68 -2.80 17.61
C ASP A 253 17.95 -3.85 18.44
N TYR A 254 16.64 -3.69 18.66
CA TYR A 254 15.82 -4.62 19.43
C TYR A 254 14.37 -4.65 18.96
N ASP A 255 13.71 -5.75 19.27
CA ASP A 255 12.25 -5.92 19.20
C ASP A 255 11.75 -6.56 20.50
N LEU A 256 10.46 -6.38 20.79
CA LEU A 256 9.78 -7.01 21.93
C LEU A 256 8.99 -8.22 21.40
N GLU A 257 9.45 -9.41 21.74
CA GLU A 257 8.83 -10.67 21.32
C GLU A 257 8.36 -11.45 22.54
N TYR A 258 7.07 -11.72 22.62
CA TYR A 258 6.43 -12.47 23.72
C TYR A 258 6.73 -11.92 25.12
N GLY A 259 7.06 -10.62 25.22
CA GLY A 259 7.43 -9.97 26.48
C GLY A 259 8.92 -9.91 26.79
N ASP A 260 9.74 -10.58 25.98
CA ASP A 260 11.20 -10.56 26.07
C ASP A 260 11.79 -9.54 25.08
N THR A 261 12.93 -8.97 25.42
CA THR A 261 13.69 -8.09 24.55
C THR A 261 14.67 -8.92 23.73
N MET A 262 14.44 -8.98 22.42
CA MET A 262 15.34 -9.62 21.47
C MET A 262 16.23 -8.57 20.79
N PHE A 263 17.53 -8.84 20.70
CA PHE A 263 18.51 -7.91 20.15
C PHE A 263 18.95 -8.32 18.74
N TYR A 264 19.03 -7.33 17.84
CA TYR A 264 19.38 -7.50 16.44
C TYR A 264 20.47 -6.49 16.04
N ASP A 265 21.57 -6.96 15.46
CA ASP A 265 22.67 -6.10 15.01
C ASP A 265 22.27 -5.24 13.81
N ILE A 266 22.50 -3.93 13.88
CA ILE A 266 22.49 -3.04 12.71
C ILE A 266 23.92 -2.96 12.17
N SER A 267 24.27 -3.89 11.31
CA SER A 267 25.61 -3.95 10.72
C SER A 267 25.83 -2.86 9.65
N ARG A 268 24.76 -2.34 9.06
CA ARG A 268 24.82 -1.29 8.04
C ARG A 268 23.48 -0.60 7.86
N ALA A 269 23.42 0.73 7.91
CA ALA A 269 22.26 1.54 7.56
C ALA A 269 22.71 2.78 6.75
N TYR A 270 22.93 2.63 5.44
CA TYR A 270 23.54 3.64 4.58
C TYR A 270 22.48 4.27 3.67
N PHE A 271 22.41 5.61 3.74
CA PHE A 271 21.52 6.43 2.95
C PHE A 271 22.33 7.42 2.12
N THR A 272 22.20 7.36 0.79
CA THR A 272 22.96 8.21 -0.13
C THR A 272 22.01 8.96 -1.07
N ASN A 273 22.17 10.29 -1.15
CA ASN A 273 21.32 11.14 -1.99
C ASN A 273 19.83 10.97 -1.72
N CYS A 274 19.43 10.77 -0.46
CA CYS A 274 18.05 10.54 -0.06
C CYS A 274 17.40 11.80 0.50
N ILE A 275 16.07 11.86 0.43
CA ILE A 275 15.24 12.86 1.09
C ILE A 275 14.44 12.15 2.18
N ILE A 276 14.60 12.59 3.44
CA ILE A 276 13.85 12.08 4.59
C ILE A 276 13.15 13.26 5.25
N THR A 277 11.84 13.35 5.10
CA THR A 277 11.05 14.54 5.46
C THR A 277 9.64 14.19 5.93
N GLY A 278 8.92 15.16 6.48
CA GLY A 278 7.54 15.00 6.93
C GLY A 278 7.01 16.24 7.66
N TYR A 279 5.83 16.11 8.25
CA TYR A 279 5.19 17.19 9.01
C TYR A 279 5.85 17.49 10.37
N GLY A 280 6.59 16.55 10.96
CA GLY A 280 7.26 16.77 12.24
C GLY A 280 8.50 17.63 12.11
N ASP A 281 8.94 18.27 13.20
CA ASP A 281 10.23 18.96 13.28
C ASP A 281 11.39 17.95 13.27
N ASP A 282 11.14 16.73 13.75
CA ASP A 282 12.02 15.59 13.70
C ASP A 282 11.26 14.37 13.19
N VAL A 283 11.74 13.75 12.12
CA VAL A 283 11.11 12.59 11.50
C VAL A 283 12.00 11.34 11.47
N ILE A 284 13.14 11.40 12.16
CA ILE A 284 14.12 10.30 12.26
C ILE A 284 14.24 9.87 13.72
N SER A 285 14.11 8.58 13.99
CA SER A 285 14.22 8.02 15.35
C SER A 285 15.23 6.89 15.39
N GLY A 286 16.13 6.96 16.37
CA GLY A 286 16.99 5.86 16.81
C GLY A 286 16.49 5.32 18.15
N SER A 287 16.29 4.02 18.24
CA SER A 287 15.87 3.33 19.47
C SER A 287 16.84 2.21 19.77
N PHE A 288 17.83 2.52 20.64
CA PHE A 288 18.91 1.59 20.97
C PHE A 288 18.95 1.35 22.47
N ILE A 289 19.12 0.10 22.90
CA ILE A 289 19.20 -0.26 24.29
C ILE A 289 20.68 -0.34 24.72
N LYS A 290 21.05 0.34 25.80
CA LYS A 290 22.43 0.40 26.32
C LYS A 290 23.00 -0.98 26.69
N GLU A 291 22.15 -1.91 27.09
CA GLU A 291 22.50 -3.28 27.45
C GLU A 291 22.68 -4.17 26.21
N SER A 292 22.37 -3.67 25.02
CA SER A 292 22.60 -4.42 23.79
C SER A 292 24.09 -4.68 23.57
N LYS A 293 24.43 -5.93 23.29
CA LYS A 293 25.79 -6.32 22.90
C LYS A 293 26.24 -5.71 21.55
N PHE A 294 25.29 -5.11 20.82
CA PHE A 294 25.51 -4.52 19.50
C PHE A 294 25.64 -2.99 19.54
N GLN A 295 25.51 -2.36 20.72
CA GLN A 295 25.50 -0.89 20.80
C GLN A 295 26.74 -0.23 20.15
N ASP A 296 27.91 -0.85 20.28
CA ASP A 296 29.17 -0.32 19.72
C ASP A 296 29.34 -0.67 18.22
N SER A 297 28.53 -1.56 17.68
CA SER A 297 28.57 -2.01 16.29
C SER A 297 27.56 -1.34 15.36
N VAL A 298 26.61 -0.58 15.92
CA VAL A 298 25.59 0.13 15.12
C VAL A 298 26.25 1.09 14.15
N GLN A 299 26.10 0.82 12.85
CA GLN A 299 26.64 1.64 11.78
C GLN A 299 25.50 2.26 10.96
N TYR A 300 25.35 3.57 11.05
CA TYR A 300 24.48 4.32 10.14
C TYR A 300 25.24 5.50 9.53
N HIS A 301 24.89 5.81 8.28
CA HIS A 301 25.57 6.87 7.54
C HIS A 301 24.59 7.54 6.57
N PHE A 302 24.56 8.88 6.62
CA PHE A 302 23.80 9.70 5.69
C PHE A 302 24.78 10.51 4.83
N GLN A 303 24.76 10.28 3.53
CA GLN A 303 25.64 10.96 2.59
C GLN A 303 24.83 11.78 1.58
N ARG A 304 25.01 13.10 1.57
CA ARG A 304 24.32 14.02 0.66
C ARG A 304 22.81 13.88 0.74
N CYS A 305 22.28 13.70 1.95
CA CYS A 305 20.85 13.57 2.19
C CYS A 305 20.24 14.91 2.64
N PHE A 306 18.97 15.11 2.31
CA PHE A 306 18.14 16.09 2.99
C PHE A 306 17.45 15.40 4.17
N LEU A 307 17.69 15.87 5.38
CA LEU A 307 17.13 15.28 6.61
C LEU A 307 16.31 16.33 7.34
N ASN A 308 15.05 16.04 7.57
CA ASN A 308 14.22 16.81 8.48
C ASN A 308 14.33 16.21 9.90
N THR A 309 15.32 16.68 10.62
CA THR A 309 15.64 16.22 11.99
C THR A 309 16.22 17.36 12.80
N VAL A 310 16.05 17.30 14.10
CA VAL A 310 16.64 18.26 15.03
C VAL A 310 18.14 17.93 15.20
N TYR A 311 18.96 18.87 14.79
CA TYR A 311 20.42 18.77 14.96
C TYR A 311 20.84 19.27 16.34
N SER A 312 21.68 18.51 17.03
CA SER A 312 22.40 18.98 18.23
C SER A 312 23.92 18.90 18.00
N GLU A 313 24.68 19.78 18.66
CA GLU A 313 26.15 19.74 18.60
C GLU A 313 26.74 18.40 19.09
N ALA A 314 26.02 17.70 19.98
CA ALA A 314 26.39 16.37 20.44
C ALA A 314 26.33 15.30 19.32
N ASP A 315 25.54 15.56 18.26
CA ASP A 315 25.38 14.64 17.14
C ASP A 315 26.41 14.86 16.03
N SER A 316 27.25 15.91 16.13
CA SER A 316 28.25 16.27 15.12
C SER A 316 29.30 15.17 14.83
N VAL A 317 29.40 14.16 15.67
CA VAL A 317 30.28 13.00 15.50
C VAL A 317 29.59 11.87 14.70
N ARG A 318 28.28 11.96 14.47
CA ARG A 318 27.47 10.90 13.86
C ARG A 318 26.84 11.26 12.50
N PHE A 319 26.95 12.53 12.07
CA PHE A 319 26.44 13.02 10.78
C PHE A 319 27.54 13.52 9.87
#